data_29b9a65e939cf0cb66fd18921a5926de
#
_entry.id   29b9a65e939cf0cb66fd18921a5926de
#
_cell.length_a   1.000
_cell.length_b   1.000
_cell.length_c   1.000
_cell.angle_alpha   90.00
_cell.angle_beta   90.00
_cell.angle_gamma   90.00
#
_symmetry.space_group_name_H-M   'P 1'
#
loop_
_entity.id
_entity.type
_entity.pdbx_description
1 polymer ?
#
loop_
_entity_poly.entity_id
_entity_poly.type
_entity_poly.pdbx_seq_one_letter_code
_entity_poly.pdbx_strand_id
1 'polypeptide(L)'
;DTSNFTKSVAYNYNILIRYKLLVADRLDYYDLVKIYRDYLIKRHNLTANFANYQPKIFVNLIGNVNIKKHFLGIPYESQLSMTTYREAKEILEELAEVRKVVNYYGVINRGINQSLLSKIKFAKENGKPGEFGELKQYVQSQNDELFVNIDLLKVYTKQNGFKPKMGMYALDSKPLRMTKFNLANKRFEQNTSYYQILSPAYLLNLVELFVDNNDVFDSLSI
;
A
#
# COMPACT_ATOMS: atom_id res chain seq x y z
N ASP A 1 31.25 -8.94 21.92
CA ASP A 1 30.02 -9.76 22.08
C ASP A 1 29.67 -10.41 20.74
N THR A 2 30.03 -11.68 20.62
CA THR A 2 29.59 -12.52 19.50
C THR A 2 28.21 -13.06 19.86
N SER A 3 27.18 -12.42 19.40
CA SER A 3 25.82 -12.96 19.49
C SER A 3 25.64 -14.06 18.44
N ASN A 4 25.48 -15.29 18.89
CA ASN A 4 25.15 -16.41 18.04
C ASN A 4 23.69 -16.31 17.61
N PHE A 5 23.45 -16.06 16.32
CA PHE A 5 22.11 -16.04 15.74
C PHE A 5 21.77 -17.45 15.27
N THR A 6 20.87 -18.10 15.99
CA THR A 6 20.31 -19.38 15.54
C THR A 6 19.03 -19.11 14.75
N LYS A 7 18.99 -19.55 13.51
CA LYS A 7 17.83 -19.48 12.67
C LYS A 7 17.15 -20.84 12.64
N SER A 8 15.89 -20.89 12.99
CA SER A 8 15.10 -22.12 13.05
C SER A 8 14.77 -22.72 11.66
N VAL A 9 14.86 -21.90 10.62
CA VAL A 9 14.56 -22.33 9.24
C VAL A 9 15.60 -21.72 8.30
N ALA A 10 16.26 -22.56 7.52
CA ALA A 10 17.15 -22.09 6.45
C ALA A 10 16.34 -21.37 5.36
N TYR A 11 16.87 -20.26 4.85
CA TYR A 11 16.30 -19.65 3.65
C TYR A 11 16.58 -20.53 2.45
N ASN A 12 15.52 -21.00 1.80
CA ASN A 12 15.62 -21.76 0.58
C ASN A 12 15.19 -20.88 -0.61
N TYR A 13 15.92 -19.79 -0.81
CA TYR A 13 15.68 -18.87 -1.93
C TYR A 13 16.93 -18.77 -2.80
N ASN A 14 16.73 -18.77 -4.11
CA ASN A 14 17.77 -18.45 -5.05
C ASN A 14 17.99 -16.93 -5.07
N ILE A 15 19.18 -16.49 -4.66
CA ILE A 15 19.60 -15.09 -4.79
C ILE A 15 20.29 -14.95 -6.14
N LEU A 16 19.71 -14.13 -7.02
CA LEU A 16 20.29 -13.79 -8.31
C LEU A 16 20.81 -12.36 -8.27
N ILE A 17 22.12 -12.21 -8.34
CA ILE A 17 22.78 -10.91 -8.44
C ILE A 17 23.31 -10.77 -9.87
N ARG A 18 22.94 -9.69 -10.56
CA ARG A 18 23.40 -9.38 -11.91
C ARG A 18 24.27 -8.14 -11.90
N TYR A 19 25.45 -8.26 -12.45
CA TYR A 19 26.36 -7.15 -12.67
C TYR A 19 26.42 -6.86 -14.16
N LYS A 20 26.40 -5.58 -14.53
CA LYS A 20 26.69 -5.14 -15.90
C LYS A 20 27.84 -4.14 -15.83
N LEU A 21 28.96 -4.55 -16.43
CA LEU A 21 30.10 -3.67 -16.57
C LEU A 21 29.92 -2.82 -17.83
N LEU A 22 30.19 -1.54 -17.70
CA LEU A 22 30.13 -0.58 -18.78
C LEU A 22 31.55 -0.09 -19.05
N VAL A 23 31.93 -0.12 -20.31
CA VAL A 23 33.23 0.37 -20.77
C VAL A 23 32.96 1.38 -21.87
N ALA A 24 33.29 2.65 -21.62
CA ALA A 24 33.28 3.71 -22.60
C ALA A 24 34.21 4.82 -22.13
N ASP A 25 34.69 5.64 -23.06
CA ASP A 25 35.59 6.76 -22.76
C ASP A 25 34.95 7.84 -21.87
N ARG A 26 33.65 7.92 -21.92
CA ARG A 26 32.82 8.80 -21.08
C ARG A 26 31.51 8.13 -20.77
N LEU A 27 31.20 7.92 -19.48
CA LEU A 27 29.94 7.39 -18.99
C LEU A 27 29.30 8.41 -18.06
N ASP A 28 28.00 8.63 -18.25
CA ASP A 28 27.22 9.48 -17.37
C ASP A 28 26.05 8.71 -16.74
N TYR A 29 25.30 9.39 -15.89
CA TYR A 29 24.14 8.81 -15.23
C TYR A 29 23.05 8.39 -16.22
N TYR A 30 22.90 9.08 -17.34
CA TYR A 30 21.88 8.78 -18.35
C TYR A 30 22.18 7.45 -19.06
N ASP A 31 23.43 7.08 -19.24
CA ASP A 31 23.81 5.79 -19.79
C ASP A 31 23.38 4.64 -18.88
N LEU A 32 23.52 4.81 -17.57
CA LEU A 32 23.04 3.84 -16.58
C LEU A 32 21.52 3.70 -16.64
N VAL A 33 20.81 4.83 -16.67
CA VAL A 33 19.34 4.88 -16.77
C VAL A 33 18.84 4.18 -18.03
N LYS A 34 19.47 4.45 -19.19
CA LYS A 34 19.12 3.84 -20.46
C LYS A 34 19.29 2.32 -20.42
N ILE A 35 20.40 1.86 -19.91
CA ILE A 35 20.69 0.42 -19.80
C ILE A 35 19.70 -0.28 -18.87
N TYR A 36 19.39 0.32 -17.74
CA TYR A 36 18.42 -0.24 -16.82
C TYR A 36 16.99 -0.23 -17.40
N ARG A 37 16.62 0.83 -18.10
CA ARG A 37 15.35 0.90 -18.85
C ARG A 37 15.25 -0.20 -19.90
N ASP A 38 16.29 -0.39 -20.72
CA ASP A 38 16.33 -1.44 -21.75
C ASP A 38 16.21 -2.84 -21.12
N TYR A 39 16.85 -3.04 -19.98
CA TYR A 39 16.70 -4.28 -19.21
C TYR A 39 15.27 -4.51 -18.75
N LEU A 40 14.60 -3.48 -18.19
CA LEU A 40 13.21 -3.58 -17.73
C LEU A 40 12.26 -3.85 -18.91
N ILE A 41 12.44 -3.13 -20.03
CA ILE A 41 11.64 -3.32 -21.25
C ILE A 41 11.73 -4.78 -21.71
N LYS A 42 12.94 -5.32 -21.82
CA LYS A 42 13.15 -6.70 -22.26
C LYS A 42 12.61 -7.73 -21.28
N ARG A 43 12.81 -7.50 -19.98
CA ARG A 43 12.39 -8.45 -18.93
C ARG A 43 10.88 -8.54 -18.78
N HIS A 44 10.19 -7.41 -18.91
CA HIS A 44 8.76 -7.31 -18.66
C HIS A 44 7.92 -7.14 -19.94
N ASN A 45 8.55 -7.27 -21.12
CA ASN A 45 7.90 -7.07 -22.41
C ASN A 45 7.13 -5.75 -22.49
N LEU A 46 7.73 -4.69 -21.94
CA LEU A 46 7.09 -3.38 -21.92
C LEU A 46 7.08 -2.79 -23.34
N THR A 47 5.92 -2.42 -23.82
CA THR A 47 5.76 -1.74 -25.12
C THR A 47 5.48 -0.27 -24.88
N ALA A 48 6.19 0.59 -25.61
CA ALA A 48 5.88 2.02 -25.61
C ALA A 48 4.63 2.25 -26.49
N ASN A 49 3.52 2.54 -25.85
CA ASN A 49 2.27 2.82 -26.58
C ASN A 49 1.98 4.33 -26.56
N PHE A 50 2.74 5.09 -27.34
CA PHE A 50 2.56 6.54 -27.46
C PHE A 50 1.48 6.94 -28.50
N ALA A 51 1.08 6.02 -29.39
CA ALA A 51 0.24 6.34 -30.52
C ALA A 51 -1.21 6.77 -30.15
N ASN A 52 -1.69 6.35 -28.97
CA ASN A 52 -3.05 6.64 -28.48
C ASN A 52 -3.05 7.20 -27.05
N TYR A 53 -1.99 7.91 -26.66
CA TYR A 53 -1.94 8.49 -25.33
C TYR A 53 -2.92 9.65 -25.21
N GLN A 54 -3.98 9.43 -24.45
CA GLN A 54 -4.84 10.52 -23.98
C GLN A 54 -4.32 10.95 -22.61
N PRO A 55 -4.13 12.25 -22.38
CA PRO A 55 -3.71 12.74 -21.08
C PRO A 55 -4.72 12.34 -20.01
N LYS A 56 -4.21 11.80 -18.89
CA LYS A 56 -5.01 11.45 -17.72
C LYS A 56 -4.51 12.23 -16.52
N ILE A 57 -5.41 12.64 -15.65
CA ILE A 57 -5.03 13.17 -14.33
C ILE A 57 -5.07 12.04 -13.30
N PHE A 58 -4.14 12.10 -12.35
CA PHE A 58 -4.11 11.20 -11.21
C PHE A 58 -4.74 11.89 -10.02
N VAL A 59 -5.84 11.32 -9.51
CA VAL A 59 -6.57 11.85 -8.37
C VAL A 59 -6.35 10.93 -7.18
N ASN A 60 -5.75 11.44 -6.12
CA ASN A 60 -5.60 10.70 -4.87
C ASN A 60 -6.66 11.18 -3.88
N LEU A 61 -7.57 10.29 -3.51
CA LEU A 61 -8.61 10.53 -2.50
C LEU A 61 -8.23 9.86 -1.19
N ILE A 62 -8.47 10.55 -0.08
CA ILE A 62 -8.26 10.02 1.26
C ILE A 62 -9.61 9.84 1.92
N GLY A 63 -10.07 8.58 2.03
CA GLY A 63 -11.38 8.26 2.59
C GLY A 63 -11.40 8.34 4.10
N ASN A 64 -10.47 7.68 4.76
CA ASN A 64 -10.50 7.53 6.21
C ASN A 64 -9.10 7.55 6.81
N VAL A 65 -8.95 8.31 7.88
CA VAL A 65 -7.69 8.43 8.64
C VAL A 65 -7.89 8.03 10.11
N ASN A 66 -6.84 7.49 10.68
CA ASN A 66 -6.83 7.14 12.10
C ASN A 66 -6.40 8.35 12.93
N ILE A 67 -7.22 8.70 13.92
CA ILE A 67 -6.96 9.78 14.86
C ILE A 67 -6.95 9.27 16.29
N LYS A 68 -6.17 9.91 17.14
CA LYS A 68 -6.21 9.67 18.60
C LYS A 68 -7.25 10.58 19.24
N LYS A 69 -8.20 9.98 19.96
CA LYS A 69 -9.16 10.65 20.82
C LYS A 69 -8.90 10.27 22.27
N HIS A 70 -9.42 11.06 23.19
CA HIS A 70 -9.33 10.81 24.63
C HIS A 70 -10.73 10.72 25.22
N PHE A 71 -10.95 9.73 26.04
CA PHE A 71 -12.14 9.61 26.86
C PHE A 71 -11.71 9.46 28.33
N LEU A 72 -12.12 10.38 29.19
CA LEU A 72 -11.69 10.46 30.59
C LEU A 72 -10.15 10.36 30.76
N GLY A 73 -9.40 11.04 29.88
CA GLY A 73 -7.94 11.01 29.88
C GLY A 73 -7.29 9.76 29.26
N ILE A 74 -8.07 8.74 28.90
CA ILE A 74 -7.57 7.50 28.30
C ILE A 74 -7.54 7.67 26.78
N PRO A 75 -6.36 7.56 26.13
CA PRO A 75 -6.25 7.66 24.69
C PRO A 75 -6.81 6.41 23.99
N TYR A 76 -7.61 6.60 22.95
CA TYR A 76 -8.06 5.54 22.08
C TYR A 76 -7.95 5.95 20.60
N GLU A 77 -7.81 4.96 19.73
CA GLU A 77 -7.83 5.19 18.29
C GLU A 77 -9.26 5.25 17.78
N SER A 78 -9.55 6.27 17.01
CA SER A 78 -10.81 6.48 16.31
C SER A 78 -10.53 6.69 14.82
N GLN A 79 -11.57 6.61 14.03
CA GLN A 79 -11.50 6.87 12.59
C GLN A 79 -12.21 8.19 12.30
N LEU A 80 -11.68 8.92 11.32
CA LEU A 80 -12.26 10.15 10.82
C LEU A 80 -12.37 10.04 9.32
N SER A 81 -13.58 10.19 8.80
CA SER A 81 -13.80 10.31 7.36
C SER A 81 -13.26 11.65 6.87
N MET A 82 -12.50 11.60 5.78
CA MET A 82 -12.00 12.77 5.08
C MET A 82 -12.77 13.00 3.78
N THR A 83 -13.04 11.91 3.06
CA THR A 83 -13.84 11.91 1.84
C THR A 83 -14.72 10.66 1.86
N THR A 84 -16.02 10.85 1.92
CA THR A 84 -17.01 9.77 1.81
C THR A 84 -17.14 9.29 0.36
N TYR A 85 -17.79 8.14 0.14
CA TYR A 85 -18.01 7.64 -1.22
C TYR A 85 -18.85 8.60 -2.06
N ARG A 86 -19.80 9.31 -1.43
CA ARG A 86 -20.63 10.31 -2.10
C ARG A 86 -19.82 11.54 -2.49
N GLU A 87 -19.07 12.10 -1.56
CA GLU A 87 -18.18 13.25 -1.84
C GLU A 87 -17.12 12.89 -2.89
N ALA A 88 -16.58 11.66 -2.87
CA ALA A 88 -15.67 11.18 -3.89
C ALA A 88 -16.32 11.21 -5.28
N LYS A 89 -17.58 10.77 -5.39
CA LYS A 89 -18.33 10.82 -6.65
C LYS A 89 -18.55 12.27 -7.09
N GLU A 90 -18.99 13.16 -6.19
CA GLU A 90 -19.19 14.59 -6.47
C GLU A 90 -17.91 15.27 -6.99
N ILE A 91 -16.76 15.02 -6.34
CA ILE A 91 -15.45 15.52 -6.79
C ILE A 91 -15.11 15.03 -8.20
N LEU A 92 -15.39 13.76 -8.49
CA LEU A 92 -15.10 13.20 -9.81
C LEU A 92 -16.08 13.67 -10.89
N GLU A 93 -17.30 14.02 -10.52
CA GLU A 93 -18.28 14.66 -11.40
C GLU A 93 -17.85 16.06 -11.81
N GLU A 94 -17.29 16.85 -10.89
CA GLU A 94 -16.70 18.16 -11.20
C GLU A 94 -15.52 18.08 -12.18
N LEU A 95 -14.84 16.93 -12.24
CA LEU A 95 -13.71 16.67 -13.12
C LEU A 95 -14.11 15.85 -14.38
N ALA A 96 -15.38 15.82 -14.76
CA ALA A 96 -15.89 14.94 -15.80
C ALA A 96 -15.23 15.10 -17.18
N GLU A 97 -14.74 16.29 -17.51
CA GLU A 97 -14.16 16.60 -18.82
C GLU A 97 -12.78 15.94 -19.06
N VAL A 98 -12.13 15.42 -18.02
CA VAL A 98 -10.77 14.87 -18.10
C VAL A 98 -10.77 13.42 -17.65
N ARG A 99 -10.09 12.55 -18.41
CA ARG A 99 -9.90 11.15 -17.99
C ARG A 99 -9.08 11.09 -16.71
N LYS A 100 -9.48 10.22 -15.80
CA LYS A 100 -8.92 10.12 -14.46
C LYS A 100 -8.43 8.72 -14.15
N VAL A 101 -7.34 8.66 -13.39
CA VAL A 101 -6.92 7.49 -12.63
C VAL A 101 -7.09 7.85 -11.16
N VAL A 102 -8.06 7.24 -10.51
CA VAL A 102 -8.42 7.53 -9.13
C VAL A 102 -7.77 6.51 -8.22
N ASN A 103 -7.00 6.96 -7.26
CA ASN A 103 -6.41 6.15 -6.22
C ASN A 103 -7.07 6.50 -4.87
N TYR A 104 -7.84 5.57 -4.32
CA TYR A 104 -8.64 5.83 -3.13
C TYR A 104 -8.06 5.11 -1.92
N TYR A 105 -7.48 5.90 -1.01
CA TYR A 105 -6.87 5.43 0.22
C TYR A 105 -7.89 5.31 1.34
N GLY A 106 -7.66 4.39 2.27
CA GLY A 106 -8.46 4.30 3.49
C GLY A 106 -9.90 3.82 3.29
N VAL A 107 -10.15 3.06 2.24
CA VAL A 107 -11.48 2.52 1.91
C VAL A 107 -11.86 1.34 2.79
N ILE A 108 -10.89 0.51 3.13
CA ILE A 108 -11.09 -0.77 3.82
C ILE A 108 -10.26 -0.90 5.09
N ASN A 109 -10.66 -1.83 5.93
CA ASN A 109 -9.89 -2.36 7.04
C ASN A 109 -9.27 -1.28 7.94
N ARG A 110 -10.09 -0.35 8.44
CA ARG A 110 -9.72 0.72 9.38
C ARG A 110 -8.97 1.91 8.77
N GLY A 111 -9.17 2.17 7.51
CA GLY A 111 -8.65 3.38 6.89
C GLY A 111 -7.19 3.26 6.44
N ILE A 112 -6.42 4.34 6.50
CA ILE A 112 -5.03 4.36 6.02
C ILE A 112 -4.13 3.39 6.80
N ASN A 113 -4.32 3.26 8.11
CA ASN A 113 -3.60 2.28 8.91
C ASN A 113 -4.36 0.95 8.87
N GLN A 114 -4.26 0.26 7.76
CA GLN A 114 -5.04 -0.95 7.50
C GLN A 114 -4.72 -2.08 8.48
N SER A 115 -5.75 -2.83 8.84
CA SER A 115 -5.59 -4.11 9.53
C SER A 115 -5.19 -5.20 8.54
N LEU A 116 -4.76 -6.35 9.07
CA LEU A 116 -4.40 -7.50 8.24
C LEU A 116 -5.53 -7.82 7.24
N LEU A 117 -5.17 -7.93 5.96
CA LEU A 117 -6.11 -8.10 4.85
C LEU A 117 -6.66 -9.53 4.68
N SER A 118 -6.66 -10.34 5.74
CA SER A 118 -7.27 -11.66 5.73
C SER A 118 -8.80 -11.65 5.56
N LYS A 119 -9.43 -10.51 5.84
CA LYS A 119 -10.86 -10.26 5.59
C LYS A 119 -11.04 -8.82 5.16
N ILE A 120 -11.83 -8.60 4.12
CA ILE A 120 -12.16 -7.27 3.62
C ILE A 120 -13.37 -6.73 4.39
N LYS A 121 -13.22 -5.52 4.94
CA LYS A 121 -14.31 -4.78 5.59
C LYS A 121 -14.25 -3.32 5.16
N PHE A 122 -15.33 -2.82 4.60
CA PHE A 122 -15.44 -1.39 4.32
C PHE A 122 -15.33 -0.54 5.58
N ALA A 123 -14.67 0.58 5.47
CA ALA A 123 -14.64 1.60 6.51
C ALA A 123 -16.04 2.26 6.59
N LYS A 124 -16.73 2.03 7.69
CA LYS A 124 -18.13 2.50 7.90
C LYS A 124 -18.24 4.02 7.82
N GLU A 125 -17.19 4.69 8.20
CA GLU A 125 -17.07 6.15 8.23
C GLU A 125 -17.11 6.77 6.84
N ASN A 126 -16.77 6.01 5.79
CA ASN A 126 -16.80 6.49 4.41
C ASN A 126 -18.17 6.38 3.76
N GLY A 127 -19.09 5.64 4.39
CA GLY A 127 -20.43 5.41 3.86
C GLY A 127 -20.81 3.93 3.79
N LYS A 128 -21.93 3.65 3.13
CA LYS A 128 -22.45 2.29 2.94
C LYS A 128 -21.77 1.60 1.74
N PRO A 129 -21.63 0.26 1.74
CA PRO A 129 -21.09 -0.47 0.58
C PRO A 129 -21.81 -0.19 -0.74
N GLY A 130 -23.13 0.08 -0.71
CA GLY A 130 -23.89 0.45 -1.90
C GLY A 130 -23.42 1.77 -2.52
N GLU A 131 -23.07 2.77 -1.70
CA GLU A 131 -22.54 4.06 -2.17
C GLU A 131 -21.18 3.89 -2.84
N PHE A 132 -20.35 2.95 -2.37
CA PHE A 132 -19.11 2.57 -3.06
C PHE A 132 -19.41 1.93 -4.42
N GLY A 133 -20.45 1.08 -4.51
CA GLY A 133 -20.93 0.51 -5.76
C GLY A 133 -21.35 1.57 -6.78
N GLU A 134 -22.08 2.60 -6.33
CA GLU A 134 -22.47 3.74 -7.17
C GLU A 134 -21.25 4.53 -7.69
N LEU A 135 -20.27 4.80 -6.80
CA LEU A 135 -19.01 5.43 -7.17
C LEU A 135 -18.27 4.61 -8.24
N LYS A 136 -18.15 3.29 -8.03
CA LYS A 136 -17.50 2.37 -8.97
C LYS A 136 -18.19 2.39 -10.34
N GLN A 137 -19.51 2.30 -10.36
CA GLN A 137 -20.30 2.38 -11.59
C GLN A 137 -20.11 3.71 -12.32
N TYR A 138 -20.11 4.82 -11.58
CA TYR A 138 -19.85 6.13 -12.15
C TYR A 138 -18.46 6.19 -12.83
N VAL A 139 -17.40 5.79 -12.13
CA VAL A 139 -16.03 5.79 -12.66
C VAL A 139 -15.94 4.93 -13.95
N GLN A 140 -16.55 3.75 -13.93
CA GLN A 140 -16.59 2.86 -15.08
C GLN A 140 -17.36 3.49 -16.26
N SER A 141 -18.47 4.19 -16.01
CA SER A 141 -19.26 4.87 -17.05
C SER A 141 -18.47 5.98 -17.74
N GLN A 142 -17.54 6.62 -17.05
CA GLN A 142 -16.65 7.65 -17.59
C GLN A 142 -15.41 7.07 -18.29
N ASN A 143 -15.27 5.74 -18.34
CA ASN A 143 -14.07 5.07 -18.82
C ASN A 143 -12.80 5.48 -18.05
N ASP A 144 -12.97 5.82 -16.78
CA ASP A 144 -11.93 6.13 -15.82
C ASP A 144 -11.48 4.86 -15.07
N GLU A 145 -10.40 4.97 -14.29
CA GLU A 145 -9.84 3.86 -13.53
C GLU A 145 -9.94 4.15 -12.04
N LEU A 146 -10.46 3.20 -11.25
CA LEU A 146 -10.54 3.29 -9.79
C LEU A 146 -9.68 2.21 -9.15
N PHE A 147 -8.66 2.64 -8.45
CA PHE A 147 -7.79 1.78 -7.64
C PHE A 147 -8.08 1.99 -6.16
N VAL A 148 -8.31 0.90 -5.45
CA VAL A 148 -8.35 0.92 -3.98
C VAL A 148 -6.97 0.62 -3.44
N ASN A 149 -6.45 1.52 -2.60
CA ASN A 149 -5.14 1.33 -2.01
C ASN A 149 -5.17 0.26 -0.91
N ILE A 150 -4.25 -0.68 -0.99
CA ILE A 150 -4.03 -1.73 0.00
C ILE A 150 -2.58 -1.74 0.48
N ASP A 151 -2.37 -2.12 1.73
CA ASP A 151 -1.04 -2.33 2.29
C ASP A 151 -0.89 -3.80 2.73
N LEU A 152 -0.14 -4.55 1.95
CA LEU A 152 0.11 -5.97 2.21
C LEU A 152 1.28 -6.20 3.16
N LEU A 153 2.14 -5.20 3.34
CA LEU A 153 3.40 -5.38 4.06
C LEU A 153 3.34 -4.82 5.48
N LYS A 154 2.66 -3.71 5.69
CA LYS A 154 2.61 -3.05 6.99
C LYS A 154 1.42 -3.55 7.79
N VAL A 155 1.68 -4.04 8.98
CA VAL A 155 0.66 -4.49 9.90
C VAL A 155 0.73 -3.68 11.20
N TYR A 156 -0.36 -3.01 11.53
CA TYR A 156 -0.47 -2.25 12.77
C TYR A 156 -0.82 -3.17 13.92
N THR A 157 0.00 -3.15 14.98
CA THR A 157 0.19 -4.22 15.96
C THR A 157 -0.93 -4.53 16.95
N LYS A 158 -2.04 -3.86 16.90
CA LYS A 158 -3.18 -4.16 17.80
C LYS A 158 -4.39 -4.74 17.07
N GLN A 159 -4.17 -5.40 15.97
CA GLN A 159 -5.26 -5.74 15.06
C GLN A 159 -5.60 -7.22 15.08
N ASN A 160 -6.90 -7.50 15.00
CA ASN A 160 -7.45 -8.86 14.96
C ASN A 160 -6.82 -9.69 13.83
N GLY A 161 -6.32 -10.86 14.19
CA GLY A 161 -5.76 -11.83 13.26
C GLY A 161 -4.23 -11.80 13.10
N PHE A 162 -3.56 -10.71 13.45
CA PHE A 162 -2.09 -10.68 13.43
C PHE A 162 -1.52 -11.38 14.65
N LYS A 163 -0.63 -12.34 14.41
CA LYS A 163 0.15 -13.00 15.45
C LYS A 163 1.60 -12.51 15.37
N PRO A 164 2.30 -12.26 16.48
CA PRO A 164 3.68 -11.75 16.47
C PRO A 164 4.62 -12.54 15.55
N LYS A 165 4.46 -13.86 15.47
CA LYS A 165 5.25 -14.74 14.60
C LYS A 165 5.09 -14.47 13.10
N MET A 166 4.06 -13.74 12.69
CA MET A 166 3.85 -13.36 11.29
C MET A 166 4.68 -12.14 10.87
N GLY A 167 5.20 -11.39 11.85
CA GLY A 167 6.07 -10.26 11.59
C GLY A 167 7.51 -10.68 11.26
N MET A 168 8.24 -9.78 10.64
CA MET A 168 9.68 -9.92 10.46
C MET A 168 10.40 -9.77 11.81
N TYR A 169 11.52 -10.46 11.92
CA TYR A 169 12.43 -10.36 13.07
C TYR A 169 13.79 -9.83 12.60
N ALA A 170 14.38 -8.99 13.39
CA ALA A 170 15.76 -8.57 13.21
C ALA A 170 16.73 -9.72 13.53
N LEU A 171 18.00 -9.53 13.20
CA LEU A 171 19.03 -10.56 13.42
C LEU A 171 19.21 -10.93 14.90
N ASP A 172 18.87 -10.02 15.81
CA ASP A 172 18.90 -10.25 17.27
C ASP A 172 17.62 -10.95 17.79
N SER A 173 16.83 -11.54 16.91
CA SER A 173 15.56 -12.22 17.21
C SER A 173 14.48 -11.34 17.83
N LYS A 174 14.63 -10.02 17.78
CA LYS A 174 13.56 -9.10 18.18
C LYS A 174 12.61 -8.79 17.04
N PRO A 175 11.31 -8.60 17.31
CA PRO A 175 10.37 -8.18 16.30
C PRO A 175 10.81 -6.87 15.64
N LEU A 176 10.86 -6.85 14.31
CA LEU A 176 11.17 -5.64 13.56
C LEU A 176 9.98 -4.67 13.62
N ARG A 177 10.11 -3.69 14.49
CA ARG A 177 9.10 -2.64 14.71
C ARG A 177 9.55 -1.36 14.06
N MET A 178 8.67 -0.75 13.29
CA MET A 178 8.94 0.53 12.66
C MET A 178 8.08 1.61 13.30
N THR A 179 8.71 2.68 13.73
CA THR A 179 8.05 3.82 14.34
C THR A 179 7.84 4.93 13.30
N LYS A 180 6.84 5.75 13.50
CA LYS A 180 6.61 6.90 12.64
C LYS A 180 7.68 7.97 12.87
N PHE A 181 8.13 8.58 11.79
CA PHE A 181 8.94 9.78 11.87
C PHE A 181 8.03 11.00 11.97
N ASN A 182 8.21 11.80 13.00
CA ASN A 182 7.45 13.02 13.19
C ASN A 182 8.20 14.18 12.52
N LEU A 183 7.61 14.71 11.46
CA LEU A 183 8.19 15.79 10.67
C LEU A 183 8.31 17.11 11.44
N ALA A 184 7.42 17.37 12.38
CA ALA A 184 7.41 18.63 13.13
C ALA A 184 8.59 18.72 14.11
N ASN A 185 8.91 17.64 14.80
CA ASN A 185 10.03 17.60 15.74
C ASN A 185 11.29 16.89 15.21
N LYS A 186 11.24 16.41 13.94
CA LYS A 186 12.31 15.71 13.24
C LYS A 186 12.89 14.51 14.01
N ARG A 187 12.02 13.77 14.70
CA ARG A 187 12.40 12.60 15.50
C ARG A 187 11.47 11.42 15.24
N PHE A 188 11.99 10.22 15.46
CA PHE A 188 11.15 9.04 15.53
C PHE A 188 10.31 9.08 16.81
N GLU A 189 9.01 8.78 16.68
CA GLU A 189 8.11 8.74 17.83
C GLU A 189 8.47 7.55 18.72
N GLN A 190 8.95 7.83 19.93
CA GLN A 190 9.16 6.81 20.95
C GLN A 190 7.85 6.51 21.67
N ASN A 191 7.54 5.24 21.92
CA ASN A 191 6.36 4.77 22.65
C ASN A 191 4.98 5.04 22.03
N THR A 192 4.91 5.35 20.75
CA THR A 192 3.65 5.48 20.03
C THR A 192 3.34 4.26 19.17
N SER A 193 2.21 4.28 18.49
CA SER A 193 1.80 3.20 17.59
C SER A 193 2.92 2.90 16.56
N TYR A 194 3.40 1.69 16.60
CA TYR A 194 4.35 1.16 15.64
C TYR A 194 3.65 0.16 14.71
N TYR A 195 4.23 -0.07 13.55
CA TYR A 195 3.83 -1.16 12.68
C TYR A 195 4.95 -2.20 12.58
N GLN A 196 4.56 -3.42 12.28
CA GLN A 196 5.48 -4.48 11.93
C GLN A 196 5.41 -4.73 10.43
N ILE A 197 6.52 -5.15 9.85
CA ILE A 197 6.54 -5.62 8.48
C ILE A 197 6.19 -7.10 8.50
N LEU A 198 5.26 -7.52 7.63
CA LEU A 198 4.89 -8.91 7.48
C LEU A 198 6.09 -9.71 6.95
N SER A 199 6.34 -10.87 7.51
CA SER A 199 7.37 -11.77 7.00
C SER A 199 6.98 -12.29 5.61
N PRO A 200 7.91 -12.33 4.65
CA PRO A 200 7.66 -12.87 3.31
C PRO A 200 7.09 -14.30 3.32
N ALA A 201 7.38 -15.09 4.33
CA ALA A 201 6.82 -16.43 4.50
C ALA A 201 5.29 -16.45 4.63
N TYR A 202 4.68 -15.35 5.08
CA TYR A 202 3.24 -15.24 5.24
C TYR A 202 2.57 -14.37 4.16
N LEU A 203 3.37 -13.64 3.38
CA LEU A 203 2.86 -12.72 2.37
C LEU A 203 2.07 -13.44 1.29
N LEU A 204 2.59 -14.53 0.75
CA LEU A 204 1.92 -15.29 -0.31
C LEU A 204 0.55 -15.80 0.15
N ASN A 205 0.50 -16.41 1.32
CA ASN A 205 -0.75 -16.89 1.90
C ASN A 205 -1.75 -15.76 2.17
N LEU A 206 -1.27 -14.58 2.60
CA LEU A 206 -2.13 -13.42 2.77
C LEU A 206 -2.70 -12.91 1.44
N VAL A 207 -1.88 -12.89 0.38
CA VAL A 207 -2.31 -12.50 -0.97
C VAL A 207 -3.36 -13.46 -1.49
N GLU A 208 -3.15 -14.76 -1.36
CA GLU A 208 -4.13 -15.79 -1.73
C GLU A 208 -5.46 -15.60 -0.99
N LEU A 209 -5.41 -15.46 0.34
CA LEU A 209 -6.61 -15.19 1.14
C LEU A 209 -7.31 -13.89 0.76
N PHE A 210 -6.54 -12.86 0.39
CA PHE A 210 -7.11 -11.59 -0.05
C PHE A 210 -7.81 -11.75 -1.40
N VAL A 211 -7.19 -12.43 -2.35
CA VAL A 211 -7.77 -12.68 -3.68
C VAL A 211 -9.03 -13.51 -3.57
N ASP A 212 -9.00 -14.59 -2.79
CA ASP A 212 -10.16 -15.49 -2.59
C ASP A 212 -11.36 -14.80 -1.92
N ASN A 213 -11.10 -13.75 -1.13
CA ASN A 213 -12.14 -12.97 -0.45
C ASN A 213 -12.47 -11.63 -1.15
N ASN A 214 -11.90 -11.39 -2.31
CA ASN A 214 -12.09 -10.12 -3.03
C ASN A 214 -13.02 -10.26 -4.22
N ASP A 215 -14.33 -10.12 -3.97
CA ASP A 215 -15.35 -10.06 -5.03
C ASP A 215 -15.73 -8.62 -5.44
N VAL A 216 -15.07 -7.61 -4.84
CA VAL A 216 -15.56 -6.22 -4.90
C VAL A 216 -14.66 -5.32 -5.73
N PHE A 217 -13.34 -5.51 -5.66
CA PHE A 217 -12.39 -4.58 -6.29
C PHE A 217 -11.82 -5.18 -7.58
N ASP A 218 -11.97 -4.44 -8.68
CA ASP A 218 -11.43 -4.84 -9.99
C ASP A 218 -9.95 -4.44 -10.12
N SER A 219 -9.55 -3.38 -9.41
CA SER A 219 -8.19 -2.83 -9.48
C SER A 219 -7.70 -2.38 -8.11
N LEU A 220 -6.44 -2.62 -7.85
CA LEU A 220 -5.78 -2.34 -6.58
C LEU A 220 -4.50 -1.55 -6.80
N SER A 221 -4.17 -0.65 -5.86
CA SER A 221 -2.86 -0.04 -5.74
C SER A 221 -2.18 -0.50 -4.46
N ILE A 222 -0.88 -0.78 -4.53
CA ILE A 222 -0.06 -1.30 -3.43
C ILE A 222 1.03 -0.29 -3.07
#